data_68bf3def35695305594ae0e3c7489990
#
_entry.id   68bf3def35695305594ae0e3c7489990
#
_cell.length_a   1.000
_cell.length_b   1.000
_cell.length_c   1.000
_cell.angle_alpha   90.00
_cell.angle_beta   90.00
_cell.angle_gamma   90.00
#
_symmetry.space_group_name_H-M   'P 1'
#
loop_
_entity.id
_entity.type
_entity.pdbx_description
1 polymer ?
#
loop_
_entity_poly.entity_id
_entity_poly.type
_entity_poly.pdbx_seq_one_letter_code
_entity_poly.pdbx_strand_id
1 'polypeptide(L)' 'MKEEKLIIHPKRPKGDDGYKIFSVRIREDIVQRIDEISAQTGRSRNELIGILLEFSLGRCSIEPK' A
#
# COMPACT_ATOMS: atom_id res chain seq x y z
N MET A 1 9.21 11.83 29.75
CA MET A 1 8.83 11.95 29.38
C MET A 1 8.78 12.26 28.90
N LYS A 2 9.30 12.34 28.82
CA LYS A 2 8.94 12.71 28.33
C LYS A 2 7.86 12.77 28.08
N GLU A 3 7.59 13.27 28.66
CA GLU A 3 6.51 13.17 28.35
C GLU A 3 6.31 12.92 27.07
N GLU A 4 5.63 12.07 26.78
CA GLU A 4 5.45 11.82 25.59
C GLU A 4 4.39 12.60 25.06
N LYS A 5 4.60 13.27 24.03
CA LYS A 5 3.70 14.09 23.44
C LYS A 5 3.47 13.61 22.08
N LEU A 6 2.27 13.45 21.61
CA LEU A 6 2.02 13.14 20.24
C LEU A 6 2.25 14.38 19.43
N ILE A 7 3.17 14.32 18.52
CA ILE A 7 3.47 15.44 17.67
C ILE A 7 2.82 15.20 16.32
N ILE A 8 1.93 16.08 15.93
CA ILE A 8 1.25 15.96 14.67
C ILE A 8 1.88 16.96 13.71
N HIS A 9 2.47 16.42 12.67
CA HIS A 9 3.13 17.26 11.70
C HIS A 9 2.14 17.75 10.67
N PRO A 10 2.36 18.91 10.11
CA PRO A 10 1.52 19.35 9.01
C PRO A 10 1.62 18.37 7.87
N LYS A 11 0.57 18.36 7.04
CA LYS A 11 0.58 17.52 5.91
C LYS A 11 1.73 17.89 5.01
N ARG A 12 2.43 16.88 4.54
CA ARG A 12 3.56 17.14 3.68
C ARG A 12 3.16 17.11 2.25
N PRO A 13 3.89 17.79 1.40
CA PRO A 13 3.66 17.64 -0.03
C PRO A 13 3.88 16.20 -0.44
N LYS A 14 3.29 15.85 -1.54
CA LYS A 14 3.44 14.51 -2.04
C LYS A 14 4.88 14.19 -2.28
N GLY A 15 5.27 13.00 -1.88
CA GLY A 15 6.62 12.55 -2.10
C GLY A 15 7.58 12.83 -0.99
N ASP A 16 7.21 13.68 -0.04
CA ASP A 16 8.13 14.00 1.04
C ASP A 16 8.40 12.83 1.93
N ASP A 17 7.40 11.96 2.13
CA ASP A 17 7.59 10.79 2.96
C ASP A 17 7.80 9.53 2.14
N GLY A 18 7.90 9.69 0.84
CA GLY A 18 8.11 8.54 -0.02
C GLY A 18 6.84 7.81 -0.40
N TYR A 19 5.70 8.31 0.01
CA TYR A 19 4.43 7.65 -0.29
C TYR A 19 3.51 8.59 -1.02
N LYS A 20 2.65 8.01 -1.80
CA LYS A 20 1.64 8.76 -2.52
C LYS A 20 0.30 8.10 -2.35
N ILE A 21 -0.75 8.88 -2.46
CA ILE A 21 -2.10 8.36 -2.40
C ILE A 21 -2.75 8.58 -3.75
N PHE A 22 -3.28 7.52 -4.33
CA PHE A 22 -4.02 7.64 -5.57
C PHE A 22 -5.04 6.52 -5.62
N SER A 23 -5.97 6.64 -6.55
CA SER A 23 -7.07 5.70 -6.64
C SER A 23 -6.87 4.73 -7.78
N VAL A 24 -7.32 3.50 -7.58
CA VAL A 24 -7.31 2.52 -8.65
C VAL A 24 -8.63 1.81 -8.67
N ARG A 25 -8.99 1.31 -9.84
CA ARG A 25 -10.14 0.44 -9.99
C ARG A 25 -9.63 -0.98 -10.05
N ILE A 26 -10.19 -1.84 -9.22
CA ILE A 26 -9.76 -3.23 -9.14
C ILE A 26 -11.00 -4.10 -9.21
N ARG A 27 -10.89 -5.20 -9.93
CA ARG A 27 -12.02 -6.12 -10.04
C ARG A 27 -12.41 -6.65 -8.68
N GLU A 28 -13.69 -6.92 -8.54
CA GLU A 28 -14.21 -7.38 -7.24
C GLU A 28 -13.60 -8.69 -6.80
N ASP A 29 -13.37 -9.60 -7.75
CA ASP A 29 -12.80 -10.89 -7.37
C ASP A 29 -11.38 -10.74 -6.82
N ILE A 30 -10.64 -9.77 -7.33
CA ILE A 30 -9.31 -9.52 -6.79
C ILE A 30 -9.40 -8.90 -5.41
N VAL A 31 -10.34 -8.00 -5.21
CA VAL A 31 -10.54 -7.43 -3.87
C VAL A 31 -10.88 -8.52 -2.88
N GLN A 32 -11.73 -9.47 -3.28
CA GLN A 32 -12.08 -10.56 -2.39
C GLN A 32 -10.86 -11.39 -1.99
N ARG A 33 -9.98 -11.65 -2.94
CA ARG A 33 -8.78 -12.40 -2.62
C ARG A 33 -7.89 -11.63 -1.64
N ILE A 34 -7.78 -10.33 -1.84
CA ILE A 34 -7.01 -9.52 -0.93
C ILE A 34 -7.62 -9.55 0.46
N ASP A 35 -8.95 -9.47 0.52
CA ASP A 35 -9.62 -9.49 1.80
C ASP A 35 -9.41 -10.83 2.52
N GLU A 36 -9.38 -11.92 1.77
CA GLU A 36 -9.11 -13.22 2.37
C GLU A 36 -7.72 -13.26 2.99
N ILE A 37 -6.75 -12.74 2.26
CA ILE A 37 -5.39 -12.73 2.77
C ILE A 37 -5.29 -11.79 3.97
N SER A 38 -6.00 -10.69 3.91
CA SER A 38 -6.04 -9.75 5.04
C SER A 38 -6.56 -10.45 6.29
N ALA A 39 -7.64 -11.22 6.14
CA ALA A 39 -8.21 -11.91 7.28
C ALA A 39 -7.26 -12.95 7.86
N GLN A 40 -6.49 -13.59 7.01
CA GLN A 40 -5.60 -14.65 7.47
C GLN A 40 -4.30 -14.14 8.05
N THR A 41 -3.86 -12.96 7.64
CA THR A 41 -2.57 -12.47 8.04
C THR A 41 -2.62 -11.32 9.03
N GLY A 42 -3.77 -10.70 9.19
CA GLY A 42 -3.87 -9.54 10.06
C GLY A 42 -3.34 -8.27 9.44
N ARG A 43 -2.95 -8.32 8.15
CA ARG A 43 -2.47 -7.14 7.50
C ARG A 43 -3.61 -6.42 6.81
N SER A 44 -3.50 -5.10 6.73
CA SER A 44 -4.55 -4.32 6.11
C SER A 44 -4.53 -4.51 4.58
N ARG A 45 -5.65 -4.17 3.97
CA ARG A 45 -5.74 -4.21 2.52
C ARG A 45 -4.67 -3.33 1.88
N ASN A 46 -4.47 -2.14 2.42
CA ASN A 46 -3.46 -1.23 1.88
C ASN A 46 -2.07 -1.81 1.96
N GLU A 47 -1.75 -2.42 3.10
CA GLU A 47 -0.46 -3.06 3.25
C GLU A 47 -0.25 -4.15 2.22
N LEU A 48 -1.28 -4.98 2.03
CA LEU A 48 -1.18 -6.09 1.11
C LEU A 48 -1.01 -5.62 -0.32
N ILE A 49 -1.74 -4.58 -0.69
CA ILE A 49 -1.61 -4.04 -2.02
C ILE A 49 -0.19 -3.57 -2.27
N GLY A 50 0.40 -2.89 -1.30
CA GLY A 50 1.78 -2.44 -1.43
C GLY A 50 2.74 -3.59 -1.59
N ILE A 51 2.58 -4.62 -0.75
CA ILE A 51 3.45 -5.78 -0.80
C ILE A 51 3.34 -6.49 -2.15
N LEU A 52 2.11 -6.69 -2.59
CA LEU A 52 1.88 -7.39 -3.83
C LEU A 52 2.40 -6.64 -5.02
N LEU A 53 2.24 -5.32 -5.03
CA LEU A 53 2.75 -4.51 -6.11
C LEU A 53 4.26 -4.54 -6.15
N GLU A 54 4.89 -4.45 -5.00
CA GLU A 54 6.32 -4.49 -4.93
C GLU A 54 6.86 -5.79 -5.50
N PHE A 55 6.25 -6.90 -5.10
CA PHE A 55 6.65 -8.19 -5.59
C PHE A 55 6.47 -8.30 -7.10
N SER A 56 5.31 -7.85 -7.58
CA SER A 56 5.00 -7.97 -9.00
C SER A 56 5.89 -7.11 -9.87
N LEU A 57 6.16 -5.90 -9.41
CA LEU A 57 7.00 -5.00 -10.17
C LEU A 57 8.41 -5.54 -10.30
N GLY A 58 8.89 -6.22 -9.26
CA GLY A 58 10.21 -6.81 -9.32
C GLY A 58 10.29 -7.97 -10.29
N ARG A 59 9.14 -8.48 -10.71
CA ARG A 59 9.12 -9.62 -11.64
C ARG A 59 8.58 -9.26 -13.00
N CYS A 60 8.31 -7.99 -13.23
CA CYS A 60 7.80 -7.54 -14.51
C CYS A 60 8.92 -7.27 -15.48
N SER A 61 8.64 -7.51 -16.74
CA SER A 61 9.51 -7.01 -17.76
C SER A 61 8.64 -6.49 -18.88
N ILE A 62 9.19 -5.56 -19.62
CA ILE A 62 8.47 -4.96 -20.71
C ILE A 62 8.98 -5.56 -22.00
N GLU A 63 8.04 -6.13 -22.74
CA GLU A 63 8.42 -6.72 -23.99
C GLU A 63 8.32 -5.70 -25.08
N PRO A 64 9.38 -5.51 -25.86
CA PRO A 64 9.28 -4.58 -26.97
C PRO A 64 8.38 -5.15 -28.02
N LYS A 65 7.69 -4.28 -28.73
CA LYS A 65 6.78 -4.72 -29.72
C LYS A 65 7.43 -5.10 -30.97
#